data_209abeb325c2849e2a8e23573cdd8599
#
_entry.id   209abeb325c2849e2a8e23573cdd8599
#
_cell.length_a   1.000
_cell.length_b   1.000
_cell.length_c   1.000
_cell.angle_alpha   90.00
_cell.angle_beta   90.00
_cell.angle_gamma   90.00
#
_symmetry.space_group_name_H-M   'P 1'
#
loop_
_entity.id
_entity.type
_entity.pdbx_description
1 polymer ?
#
loop_
_entity_poly.entity_id
_entity_poly.type
_entity_poly.pdbx_seq_one_letter_code
_entity_poly.pdbx_strand_id
1 'polypeptide(L)'
;MADFNLDGRVVELAGIRIAGLGGVFRGKIWHPAAECWNYFSPEDYVRDCHPRQLWRGGVSLRNRSSIFPETFMALRAQKADILVTHEAPSCNRFGFAVIDRLARQMGACAVFHGHHHDNYDYSPHFERLGFEVYSVGLRGVTALDGSVIRPGEEDGVNESRVARIG
;
A
#
# COMPACT_ATOMS: atom_id res chain seq x y z
N MET A 1 -16.38 12.25 8.14
CA MET A 1 -15.74 11.08 7.50
C MET A 1 -14.27 11.30 7.11
N ALA A 2 -13.81 12.53 6.91
CA ALA A 2 -12.39 12.83 6.66
C ALA A 2 -11.46 12.38 7.80
N ASP A 3 -11.93 12.37 9.03
CA ASP A 3 -11.14 12.03 10.22
C ASP A 3 -10.75 10.56 10.32
N PHE A 4 -11.41 9.67 9.55
CA PHE A 4 -11.12 8.23 9.48
C PHE A 4 -10.28 7.82 8.27
N ASN A 5 -9.92 8.77 7.39
CA ASN A 5 -9.02 8.48 6.28
C ASN A 5 -7.58 8.41 6.80
N LEU A 6 -6.95 7.24 6.65
CA LEU A 6 -5.57 6.99 7.07
C LEU A 6 -4.54 7.35 5.97
N ASP A 7 -4.96 7.54 4.73
CA ASP A 7 -4.05 7.76 3.60
C ASP A 7 -3.19 9.01 3.79
N GLY A 8 -1.87 8.86 3.69
CA GLY A 8 -0.88 9.90 3.89
C GLY A 8 -0.69 10.37 5.34
N ARG A 9 -1.21 9.62 6.32
CA ARG A 9 -1.24 10.03 7.73
C ARG A 9 -0.71 8.95 8.65
N VAL A 10 -0.25 9.38 9.82
CA VAL A 10 0.00 8.51 10.98
C VAL A 10 -1.02 8.88 12.06
N VAL A 11 -1.72 7.88 12.57
CA VAL A 11 -2.64 8.05 13.71
C VAL A 11 -2.18 7.16 14.85
N GLU A 12 -2.45 7.59 16.07
CA GLU A 12 -2.21 6.79 17.26
C GLU A 12 -3.54 6.23 17.78
N LEU A 13 -3.59 4.92 17.95
CA LEU A 13 -4.73 4.21 18.51
C LEU A 13 -4.24 3.25 19.60
N ALA A 14 -4.69 3.45 20.83
CA ALA A 14 -4.32 2.62 21.99
C ALA A 14 -2.78 2.47 22.17
N GLY A 15 -2.03 3.56 21.92
CA GLY A 15 -0.58 3.59 22.05
C GLY A 15 0.19 2.99 20.85
N ILE A 16 -0.50 2.58 19.78
CA ILE A 16 0.10 2.06 18.56
C ILE A 16 -0.03 3.12 17.46
N ARG A 17 1.08 3.47 16.82
CA ARG A 17 1.12 4.41 15.69
C ARG A 17 0.91 3.63 14.40
N ILE A 18 -0.15 3.97 13.68
CA ILE A 18 -0.54 3.31 12.45
C ILE A 18 -0.42 4.33 11.30
N ALA A 19 0.42 4.03 10.32
CA ALA A 19 0.56 4.79 9.10
C ALA A 19 -0.27 4.17 7.98
N GLY A 20 -0.80 4.99 7.07
CA GLY A 20 -1.50 4.52 5.89
C GLY A 20 -0.92 5.08 4.60
N LEU A 21 -0.69 4.20 3.62
CA LEU A 21 -0.38 4.55 2.25
C LEU A 21 -1.39 3.87 1.33
N GLY A 22 -2.47 4.58 1.02
CA GLY A 22 -3.50 4.12 0.10
C GLY A 22 -3.10 4.27 -1.37
N GLY A 23 -3.87 3.63 -2.24
CA GLY A 23 -3.70 3.76 -3.68
C GLY A 23 -2.73 2.79 -4.32
N VAL A 24 -2.46 3.01 -5.61
CA VAL A 24 -1.62 2.13 -6.44
C VAL A 24 -0.54 2.94 -7.16
N PHE A 25 0.59 2.30 -7.42
CA PHE A 25 1.62 2.89 -8.27
C PHE A 25 1.17 2.88 -9.73
N ARG A 26 1.19 4.04 -10.37
CA ARG A 26 0.88 4.19 -11.80
C ARG A 26 2.04 4.88 -12.51
N GLY A 27 2.59 4.25 -13.54
CA GLY A 27 3.71 4.79 -14.30
C GLY A 27 3.48 6.18 -14.89
N LYS A 28 2.21 6.57 -15.12
CA LYS A 28 1.87 7.95 -15.54
C LYS A 28 2.17 8.99 -14.45
N ILE A 29 2.11 8.62 -13.18
CA ILE A 29 2.39 9.50 -12.03
C ILE A 29 3.82 9.25 -11.57
N TRP A 30 4.05 8.04 -11.08
CA TRP A 30 5.31 7.57 -10.54
C TRP A 30 5.39 6.06 -10.63
N HIS A 31 6.51 5.53 -11.15
CA HIS A 31 6.82 4.11 -11.07
C HIS A 31 7.99 3.95 -10.11
N PRO A 32 7.86 3.17 -9.02
CA PRO A 32 8.86 3.12 -7.95
C PRO A 32 10.22 2.56 -8.36
N ALA A 33 10.29 1.79 -9.46
CA ALA A 33 11.54 1.29 -10.02
C ALA A 33 12.28 2.36 -10.85
N ALA A 34 11.60 3.45 -11.25
CA ALA A 34 12.23 4.60 -11.87
C ALA A 34 12.70 5.56 -10.76
N GLU A 35 13.89 6.10 -10.89
CA GLU A 35 14.41 7.09 -9.94
C GLU A 35 13.77 8.47 -10.12
N CYS A 36 12.78 8.59 -10.99
CA CYS A 36 12.08 9.84 -11.30
C CYS A 36 10.56 9.63 -11.31
N TRP A 37 9.84 10.72 -11.19
CA TRP A 37 8.38 10.79 -11.30
C TRP A 37 7.98 11.82 -12.34
N ASN A 38 6.79 11.65 -12.92
CA ASN A 38 6.23 12.63 -13.87
C ASN A 38 5.52 13.77 -13.13
N TYR A 39 4.89 13.46 -11.98
CA TYR A 39 4.19 14.42 -11.15
C TYR A 39 4.52 14.15 -9.69
N PHE A 40 4.99 15.17 -8.98
CA PHE A 40 5.33 15.04 -7.56
C PHE A 40 4.07 15.05 -6.68
N SER A 41 3.12 15.94 -7.00
CA SER A 41 1.89 16.15 -6.25
C SER A 41 0.64 16.07 -7.13
N PRO A 42 -0.57 15.93 -6.55
CA PRO A 42 -1.82 16.10 -7.27
C PRO A 42 -1.95 17.45 -7.96
N GLU A 43 -1.42 18.52 -7.35
CA GLU A 43 -1.45 19.89 -7.88
C GLU A 43 -0.59 20.00 -9.13
N ASP A 44 0.60 19.38 -9.16
CA ASP A 44 1.45 19.34 -10.36
C ASP A 44 0.72 18.66 -11.52
N TYR A 45 0.04 17.53 -11.23
CA TYR A 45 -0.76 16.83 -12.23
C TYR A 45 -1.88 17.71 -12.78
N VAL A 46 -2.62 18.39 -11.90
CA VAL A 46 -3.75 19.25 -12.29
C VAL A 46 -3.28 20.43 -13.13
N ARG A 47 -2.14 21.04 -12.76
CA ARG A 47 -1.56 22.20 -13.49
C ARG A 47 -1.21 21.85 -14.94
N ASP A 48 -0.70 20.64 -15.18
CA ASP A 48 -0.21 20.23 -16.51
C ASP A 48 -1.29 19.56 -17.38
N CYS A 49 -2.40 19.13 -16.76
CA CYS A 49 -3.46 18.43 -17.48
C CYS A 49 -4.44 19.40 -18.17
N HIS A 50 -4.87 19.03 -19.39
CA HIS A 50 -5.92 19.77 -20.05
C HIS A 50 -7.22 19.69 -19.23
N PRO A 51 -7.99 20.81 -19.05
CA PRO A 51 -9.19 20.86 -18.20
C PRO A 51 -10.22 19.76 -18.46
N ARG A 52 -10.36 19.30 -19.72
CA ARG A 52 -11.28 18.21 -20.11
C ARG A 52 -10.87 16.83 -19.56
N GLN A 53 -9.62 16.67 -19.10
CA GLN A 53 -9.11 15.44 -18.52
C GLN A 53 -9.25 15.42 -16.99
N LEU A 54 -9.56 16.56 -16.40
CA LEU A 54 -9.75 16.70 -14.96
C LEU A 54 -11.14 16.23 -14.55
N TRP A 55 -11.25 15.71 -13.33
CA TRP A 55 -12.53 15.35 -12.75
C TRP A 55 -12.86 16.34 -11.64
N ARG A 56 -13.93 17.14 -11.85
CA ARG A 56 -14.35 18.21 -10.91
C ARG A 56 -13.21 19.18 -10.55
N GLY A 57 -12.35 19.51 -11.52
CA GLY A 57 -11.20 20.38 -11.31
C GLY A 57 -10.00 19.74 -10.60
N GLY A 58 -10.09 18.47 -10.23
CA GLY A 58 -9.01 17.72 -9.60
C GLY A 58 -8.43 16.61 -10.49
N VAL A 59 -7.65 15.73 -9.89
CA VAL A 59 -7.05 14.58 -10.57
C VAL A 59 -8.11 13.74 -11.28
N SER A 60 -7.83 13.29 -12.49
CA SER A 60 -8.74 12.45 -13.28
C SER A 60 -9.18 11.20 -12.51
N LEU A 61 -10.39 10.69 -12.77
CA LEU A 61 -10.92 9.49 -12.08
C LEU A 61 -9.94 8.31 -12.12
N ARG A 62 -9.28 8.10 -13.26
CA ARG A 62 -8.31 7.02 -13.43
C ARG A 62 -7.10 7.17 -12.53
N ASN A 63 -6.66 8.39 -12.25
CA ASN A 63 -5.43 8.67 -11.51
C ASN A 63 -5.67 9.09 -10.05
N ARG A 64 -6.93 9.21 -9.61
CA ARG A 64 -7.28 9.62 -8.22
C ARG A 64 -6.73 8.70 -7.14
N SER A 65 -6.64 7.42 -7.43
CA SER A 65 -6.07 6.41 -6.52
C SER A 65 -4.59 6.15 -6.80
N SER A 66 -3.87 7.08 -7.41
CA SER A 66 -2.42 6.93 -7.58
C SER A 66 -1.69 7.38 -6.33
N ILE A 67 -0.62 6.67 -6.00
CA ILE A 67 0.34 7.12 -5.00
C ILE A 67 1.19 8.22 -5.64
N PHE A 68 1.15 9.42 -5.05
CA PHE A 68 2.03 10.52 -5.42
C PHE A 68 3.28 10.52 -4.55
N PRO A 69 4.45 10.90 -5.10
CA PRO A 69 5.70 11.01 -4.33
C PRO A 69 5.58 11.88 -3.09
N GLU A 70 4.82 12.98 -3.16
CA GLU A 70 4.57 13.87 -2.02
C GLU A 70 4.03 13.13 -0.79
N THR A 71 2.94 12.35 -0.96
CA THR A 71 2.33 11.56 0.13
C THR A 71 3.32 10.54 0.70
N PHE A 72 4.05 9.87 -0.18
CA PHE A 72 5.08 8.90 0.23
C PHE A 72 6.20 9.56 1.02
N MET A 73 6.72 10.71 0.56
CA MET A 73 7.80 11.44 1.21
C MET A 73 7.35 12.03 2.56
N ALA A 74 6.11 12.49 2.66
CA ALA A 74 5.54 12.96 3.91
C ALA A 74 5.45 11.85 4.97
N LEU A 75 5.05 10.64 4.58
CA LEU A 75 5.04 9.47 5.46
C LEU A 75 6.45 9.05 5.86
N ARG A 76 7.38 9.02 4.90
CA ARG A 76 8.77 8.63 5.13
C ARG A 76 9.46 9.45 6.22
N ALA A 77 9.05 10.70 6.44
CA ALA A 77 9.57 11.58 7.47
C ALA A 77 9.01 11.28 8.88
N GLN A 78 8.06 10.38 9.00
CA GLN A 78 7.36 10.07 10.25
C GLN A 78 7.75 8.70 10.79
N LYS A 79 7.37 8.41 12.04
CA LYS A 79 7.53 7.09 12.69
C LYS A 79 6.19 6.43 12.88
N ALA A 80 6.14 5.13 12.63
CA ALA A 80 4.96 4.30 12.87
C ALA A 80 5.37 2.90 13.32
N ASP A 81 4.50 2.24 14.07
CA ASP A 81 4.70 0.87 14.52
C ASP A 81 4.12 -0.12 13.51
N ILE A 82 3.06 0.30 12.81
CA ILE A 82 2.39 -0.47 11.75
C ILE A 82 2.25 0.41 10.50
N LEU A 83 2.52 -0.18 9.33
CA LEU A 83 2.24 0.42 8.03
C LEU A 83 1.12 -0.35 7.33
N VAL A 84 0.03 0.33 7.00
CA VAL A 84 -1.08 -0.22 6.20
C VAL A 84 -0.98 0.30 4.78
N THR A 85 -0.94 -0.59 3.80
CA THR A 85 -0.81 -0.22 2.38
C THR A 85 -1.86 -0.92 1.52
N HIS A 86 -2.15 -0.38 0.34
CA HIS A 86 -2.87 -1.13 -0.67
C HIS A 86 -1.90 -2.04 -1.44
N GLU A 87 -0.75 -1.51 -1.86
CA GLU A 87 0.29 -2.26 -2.57
C GLU A 87 1.14 -3.12 -1.64
N ALA A 88 1.60 -4.26 -2.14
CA ALA A 88 2.39 -5.23 -1.38
C ALA A 88 3.88 -4.86 -1.29
N PRO A 89 4.58 -5.25 -0.22
CA PRO A 89 6.05 -5.28 -0.13
C PRO A 89 6.68 -6.25 -1.14
N SER A 90 8.02 -6.17 -1.30
CA SER A 90 8.78 -6.95 -2.28
C SER A 90 8.76 -8.47 -2.09
N CYS A 91 8.25 -8.98 -0.99
CA CYS A 91 8.04 -10.42 -0.79
C CYS A 91 6.90 -10.98 -1.66
N ASN A 92 5.98 -10.14 -2.09
CA ASN A 92 5.00 -10.52 -3.10
C ASN A 92 5.63 -10.40 -4.49
N ARG A 93 5.30 -11.33 -5.40
CA ARG A 93 5.84 -11.32 -6.78
C ARG A 93 5.52 -10.04 -7.57
N PHE A 94 4.46 -9.34 -7.21
CA PHE A 94 4.03 -8.07 -7.80
C PHE A 94 4.27 -6.87 -6.87
N GLY A 95 4.97 -7.12 -5.75
CA GLY A 95 5.20 -6.10 -4.73
C GLY A 95 6.33 -5.14 -5.08
N PHE A 96 6.50 -4.15 -4.24
CA PHE A 96 7.39 -3.02 -4.49
C PHE A 96 8.41 -2.84 -3.36
N ALA A 97 9.70 -2.90 -3.71
CA ALA A 97 10.80 -2.67 -2.76
C ALA A 97 10.76 -1.26 -2.12
N VAL A 98 10.04 -0.31 -2.72
CA VAL A 98 9.83 1.02 -2.13
C VAL A 98 8.98 0.94 -0.85
N ILE A 99 8.05 0.00 -0.76
CA ILE A 99 7.25 -0.26 0.46
C ILE A 99 8.16 -0.79 1.57
N ASP A 100 9.09 -1.71 1.25
CA ASP A 100 10.07 -2.19 2.24
C ASP A 100 10.91 -1.04 2.81
N ARG A 101 11.37 -0.13 1.93
CA ARG A 101 12.14 1.04 2.36
C ARG A 101 11.33 1.96 3.25
N LEU A 102 10.06 2.19 2.90
CA LEU A 102 9.16 3.01 3.71
C LEU A 102 8.97 2.41 5.10
N ALA A 103 8.62 1.12 5.18
CA ALA A 103 8.42 0.42 6.44
C ALA A 103 9.65 0.53 7.37
N ARG A 104 10.84 0.22 6.81
CA ARG A 104 12.11 0.33 7.57
C ARG A 104 12.40 1.76 8.03
N GLN A 105 12.19 2.77 7.18
CA GLN A 105 12.45 4.16 7.53
C GLN A 105 11.51 4.69 8.59
N MET A 106 10.25 4.24 8.57
CA MET A 106 9.28 4.56 9.61
C MET A 106 9.54 3.79 10.91
N GLY A 107 10.29 2.68 10.85
CA GLY A 107 10.52 1.77 11.98
C GLY A 107 9.32 0.87 12.26
N ALA A 108 8.49 0.61 11.23
CA ALA A 108 7.35 -0.28 11.36
C ALA A 108 7.80 -1.71 11.62
N CYS A 109 7.19 -2.37 12.58
CA CYS A 109 7.41 -3.79 12.88
C CYS A 109 6.51 -4.71 12.07
N ALA A 110 5.40 -4.18 11.51
CA ALA A 110 4.49 -4.94 10.66
C ALA A 110 3.95 -4.09 9.50
N VAL A 111 3.74 -4.75 8.35
CA VAL A 111 3.07 -4.20 7.18
C VAL A 111 1.83 -5.03 6.88
N PHE A 112 0.67 -4.38 6.82
CA PHE A 112 -0.57 -4.99 6.36
C PHE A 112 -0.91 -4.46 4.97
N HIS A 113 -1.21 -5.37 4.01
CA HIS A 113 -1.57 -4.95 2.66
C HIS A 113 -2.77 -5.72 2.11
N GLY A 114 -3.47 -5.11 1.14
CA GLY A 114 -4.57 -5.71 0.40
C GLY A 114 -4.19 -6.06 -1.04
N HIS A 115 -4.87 -5.48 -2.01
CA HIS A 115 -4.68 -5.53 -3.48
C HIS A 115 -4.87 -6.92 -4.11
N HIS A 116 -4.17 -7.94 -3.62
CA HIS A 116 -4.16 -9.27 -4.25
C HIS A 116 -5.35 -10.15 -3.84
N HIS A 117 -6.19 -9.67 -2.92
CA HIS A 117 -7.42 -10.30 -2.45
C HIS A 117 -7.24 -11.69 -1.81
N ASP A 118 -6.02 -12.12 -1.59
CA ASP A 118 -5.67 -13.42 -1.10
C ASP A 118 -4.77 -13.32 0.14
N ASN A 119 -4.79 -14.33 0.99
CA ASN A 119 -3.98 -14.38 2.19
C ASN A 119 -2.78 -15.30 1.94
N TYR A 120 -1.58 -14.71 1.88
CA TYR A 120 -0.33 -15.42 1.66
C TYR A 120 0.48 -15.51 2.95
N ASP A 121 1.19 -16.64 3.12
CA ASP A 121 2.20 -16.75 4.17
C ASP A 121 3.52 -16.11 3.72
N TYR A 122 3.87 -14.99 4.33
CA TYR A 122 5.13 -14.28 4.11
C TYR A 122 6.16 -14.51 5.21
N SER A 123 5.89 -15.36 6.19
CA SER A 123 6.81 -15.62 7.31
C SER A 123 8.25 -15.99 6.89
N PRO A 124 8.50 -16.71 5.75
CA PRO A 124 9.86 -16.98 5.29
C PRO A 124 10.67 -15.73 4.91
N HIS A 125 10.02 -14.59 4.78
CA HIS A 125 10.66 -13.34 4.34
C HIS A 125 10.92 -12.34 5.48
N PHE A 126 10.38 -12.56 6.69
CA PHE A 126 10.42 -11.60 7.79
C PHE A 126 11.84 -11.23 8.21
N GLU A 127 12.75 -12.21 8.33
CA GLU A 127 14.16 -11.96 8.66
C GLU A 127 14.83 -11.03 7.63
N ARG A 128 14.66 -11.32 6.35
CA ARG A 128 15.22 -10.51 5.25
C ARG A 128 14.64 -9.10 5.21
N LEU A 129 13.35 -8.96 5.48
CA LEU A 129 12.65 -7.68 5.43
C LEU A 129 12.95 -6.82 6.66
N GLY A 130 13.12 -7.43 7.84
CA GLY A 130 13.27 -6.77 9.13
C GLY A 130 11.93 -6.29 9.72
N PHE A 131 10.82 -6.78 9.20
CA PHE A 131 9.45 -6.55 9.68
C PHE A 131 8.53 -7.69 9.20
N GLU A 132 7.42 -7.86 9.87
CA GLU A 132 6.39 -8.83 9.51
C GLU A 132 5.49 -8.32 8.37
N VAL A 133 4.95 -9.22 7.56
CA VAL A 133 4.06 -8.87 6.44
C VAL A 133 2.82 -9.73 6.49
N TYR A 134 1.66 -9.08 6.42
CA TYR A 134 0.37 -9.72 6.44
C TYR A 134 -0.50 -9.24 5.26
N SER A 135 -0.89 -10.16 4.38
CA SER A 135 -1.93 -9.87 3.40
C SER A 135 -3.31 -10.05 4.03
N VAL A 136 -4.24 -9.20 3.62
CA VAL A 136 -5.63 -9.27 4.06
C VAL A 136 -6.48 -9.61 2.85
N GLY A 137 -7.13 -10.77 2.87
CA GLY A 137 -8.00 -11.23 1.81
C GLY A 137 -9.23 -10.33 1.61
N LEU A 138 -9.88 -10.47 0.46
CA LEU A 138 -11.07 -9.68 0.12
C LEU A 138 -12.16 -9.83 1.18
N ARG A 139 -12.55 -8.72 1.84
CA ARG A 139 -13.48 -8.70 2.99
C ARG A 139 -13.03 -9.55 4.18
N GLY A 140 -11.79 -9.97 4.21
CA GLY A 140 -11.17 -10.66 5.33
C GLY A 140 -10.94 -9.74 6.52
N VAL A 141 -10.63 -10.34 7.66
CA VAL A 141 -10.21 -9.62 8.87
C VAL A 141 -9.00 -10.35 9.46
N THR A 142 -7.90 -9.63 9.60
CA THR A 142 -6.64 -10.11 10.17
C THR A 142 -6.36 -9.35 11.45
N ALA A 143 -5.99 -10.03 12.52
CA ALA A 143 -5.58 -9.42 13.79
C ALA A 143 -4.18 -8.82 13.67
N LEU A 144 -3.77 -8.00 14.65
CA LEU A 144 -2.46 -7.32 14.65
C LEU A 144 -1.27 -8.31 14.76
N ASP A 145 -1.50 -9.50 15.27
CA ASP A 145 -0.53 -10.60 15.34
C ASP A 145 -0.48 -11.46 14.07
N GLY A 146 -1.22 -11.06 13.03
CA GLY A 146 -1.32 -11.76 11.75
C GLY A 146 -2.31 -12.92 11.73
N SER A 147 -2.95 -13.27 12.85
CA SER A 147 -3.96 -14.33 12.87
C SER A 147 -5.20 -13.93 12.08
N VAL A 148 -5.70 -14.84 11.25
CA VAL A 148 -6.90 -14.62 10.43
C VAL A 148 -8.15 -14.83 11.27
N ILE A 149 -8.84 -13.73 11.61
CA ILE A 149 -10.12 -13.77 12.36
C ILE A 149 -11.25 -14.20 11.44
N ARG A 150 -11.26 -13.67 10.21
CA ARG A 150 -12.20 -14.05 9.16
C ARG A 150 -11.45 -14.15 7.84
N PRO A 151 -11.46 -15.30 7.16
CA PRO A 151 -10.83 -15.46 5.87
C PRO A 151 -11.48 -14.55 4.83
N GLY A 152 -10.71 -14.21 3.78
CA GLY A 152 -11.21 -13.50 2.62
C GLY A 152 -12.06 -14.40 1.73
N GLU A 153 -12.91 -13.78 0.91
CA GLU A 153 -13.82 -14.51 -0.01
C GLU A 153 -13.04 -15.25 -1.13
N GLU A 154 -11.82 -14.82 -1.44
CA GLU A 154 -10.97 -15.38 -2.50
C GLU A 154 -9.79 -16.18 -1.94
N ASP A 155 -9.67 -16.34 -0.62
CA ASP A 155 -8.59 -17.10 0.01
C ASP A 155 -8.57 -18.55 -0.50
N GLY A 156 -7.41 -19.01 -0.98
CA GLY A 156 -7.23 -20.36 -1.53
C GLY A 156 -7.74 -20.58 -2.97
N VAL A 157 -8.45 -19.63 -3.56
CA VAL A 157 -8.92 -19.77 -4.96
C VAL A 157 -7.75 -19.72 -5.94
N ASN A 158 -6.72 -18.95 -5.64
CA ASN A 158 -5.55 -18.81 -6.49
C ASN A 158 -4.57 -19.99 -6.40
N GLU A 159 -4.48 -20.69 -5.28
CA GLU A 159 -3.69 -21.93 -5.16
C GLU A 159 -4.15 -22.99 -6.15
N SER A 160 -5.47 -23.13 -6.34
CA SER A 160 -6.04 -24.07 -7.30
C SER A 160 -5.82 -23.67 -8.76
N ARG A 161 -5.56 -22.38 -9.06
CA ARG A 161 -5.24 -21.91 -10.42
C ARG A 161 -3.76 -22.13 -10.77
N VAL A 162 -2.86 -21.96 -9.81
CA VAL A 162 -1.41 -22.23 -10.02
C VAL A 162 -1.16 -23.72 -10.21
N ALA A 163 -1.84 -24.59 -9.46
CA ALA A 163 -1.74 -26.03 -9.58
C ALA A 163 -2.29 -26.61 -10.91
N ARG A 164 -3.06 -25.83 -11.69
CA ARG A 164 -3.58 -26.27 -13.01
C ARG A 164 -2.75 -25.84 -14.20
N ILE A 165 -1.66 -25.09 -13.99
CA ILE A 165 -0.77 -24.57 -15.05
C ILE A 165 0.63 -25.26 -14.96
N GLY A 166 0.85 -26.16 -14.02
CA GLY A 166 2.03 -27.04 -13.86
C GLY A 166 1.68 -28.47 -14.36
#